data_2eea9e7bba8f1d4d77306fc5ee5b8586
#
_entry.id   2eea9e7bba8f1d4d77306fc5ee5b8586
#
_cell.length_a   1.000
_cell.length_b   1.000
_cell.length_c   1.000
_cell.angle_alpha   90.00
_cell.angle_beta   90.00
_cell.angle_gamma   90.00
#
_symmetry.space_group_name_H-M   'P 1'
#
loop_
_entity.id
_entity.type
_entity.pdbx_description
1 polymer ?
#
loop_
_entity_poly.entity_id
_entity_poly.type
_entity_poly.pdbx_seq_one_letter_code
_entity_poly.pdbx_strand_id
1 'polypeptide(L)'
;PIHLTKHSGQEFDLIVSGSLLVQVGTNKEVLHEGDSIYYNSSIPHGMIAVDGKECVFCAVVLPGEETKESEVRSSVVSLRPATGLLCEKFVDAVEDENGVLKKIDFKNTDSFNFGFDVVDAIADRYPDKLAMVYLDENKNERRFTFSDIKKESARCANYFKSLGIGAGDKVMLVLRRHYQFWFAMIALHKLGAVAIPATFQLQEHDFVYRFKSAGVTTLLCTAKGDTAEIARRAAEQCPTVKNMILVGENRPGWHDFDSEYALYSSHFSRTEDTPCGRDAALMFFSSGTTGEPKMVEHSHTYALGHFVTAKYWHCCEPDGLHFTISDTGWGKSLWGKLYGQWMCEGAVFVYDFDRFNARDIMPLLGKYKVTTFCAPPTMLRMMMKED
;
A
#
# COMPACT_ATOMS: atom_id res chain seq x y z
N PRO A 1 -25.33 -32.15 14.74
CA PRO A 1 -23.93 -32.30 14.35
C PRO A 1 -23.73 -31.67 12.96
N ILE A 2 -22.60 -30.97 12.76
CA ILE A 2 -22.25 -30.43 11.45
C ILE A 2 -21.86 -31.61 10.53
N HIS A 3 -22.46 -31.65 9.35
CA HIS A 3 -22.06 -32.61 8.33
C HIS A 3 -20.81 -32.07 7.61
N LEU A 4 -19.72 -32.85 7.62
CA LEU A 4 -18.49 -32.43 6.99
C LEU A 4 -18.39 -33.01 5.58
N THR A 5 -18.08 -32.19 4.62
CA THR A 5 -17.80 -32.54 3.22
C THR A 5 -16.37 -32.10 2.87
N LYS A 6 -15.86 -32.54 1.74
CA LYS A 6 -14.62 -32.05 1.14
C LYS A 6 -14.71 -32.10 -0.38
N HIS A 7 -14.09 -31.17 -1.04
CA HIS A 7 -13.94 -31.16 -2.50
C HIS A 7 -12.60 -30.51 -2.90
N SER A 8 -12.19 -30.66 -4.13
CA SER A 8 -10.99 -29.98 -4.64
C SER A 8 -11.25 -28.47 -4.77
N GLY A 9 -10.20 -27.67 -4.55
CA GLY A 9 -10.26 -26.22 -4.71
C GLY A 9 -10.25 -25.47 -3.39
N GLN A 10 -10.79 -24.25 -3.44
CA GLN A 10 -10.78 -23.29 -2.34
C GLN A 10 -12.16 -22.67 -2.20
N GLU A 11 -12.51 -22.28 -0.98
CA GLU A 11 -13.79 -21.65 -0.70
C GLU A 11 -13.60 -20.40 0.17
N PHE A 12 -14.35 -19.35 -0.18
CA PHE A 12 -14.44 -18.11 0.58
C PHE A 12 -15.92 -17.83 0.85
N ASP A 13 -16.25 -17.68 2.12
CA ASP A 13 -17.60 -17.37 2.56
C ASP A 13 -17.64 -16.01 3.25
N LEU A 14 -18.66 -15.21 2.92
CA LEU A 14 -18.98 -13.94 3.56
C LEU A 14 -20.38 -14.00 4.14
N ILE A 15 -20.53 -13.75 5.44
CA ILE A 15 -21.84 -13.72 6.11
C ILE A 15 -22.56 -12.41 5.77
N VAL A 16 -23.70 -12.53 5.09
CA VAL A 16 -24.51 -11.39 4.66
C VAL A 16 -25.52 -11.01 5.74
N SER A 17 -26.11 -12.00 6.44
CA SER A 17 -26.98 -11.79 7.60
C SER A 17 -27.07 -13.04 8.45
N GLY A 18 -27.29 -12.87 9.76
CA GLY A 18 -27.39 -13.96 10.72
C GLY A 18 -26.01 -14.42 11.27
N SER A 19 -25.96 -15.65 11.78
CA SER A 19 -24.73 -16.22 12.34
C SER A 19 -24.56 -17.66 11.92
N LEU A 20 -23.33 -18.04 11.56
CA LEU A 20 -22.95 -19.34 11.00
C LEU A 20 -21.87 -19.99 11.87
N LEU A 21 -22.10 -21.19 12.38
CA LEU A 21 -21.04 -22.01 12.97
C LEU A 21 -20.35 -22.77 11.83
N VAL A 22 -19.09 -22.48 11.61
CA VAL A 22 -18.25 -23.10 10.59
C VAL A 22 -17.27 -24.05 11.27
N GLN A 23 -17.06 -25.20 10.68
CA GLN A 23 -16.01 -26.15 11.06
C GLN A 23 -15.11 -26.43 9.85
N VAL A 24 -13.79 -26.23 10.02
CA VAL A 24 -12.76 -26.59 9.02
C VAL A 24 -11.72 -27.45 9.72
N GLY A 25 -11.63 -28.69 9.33
CA GLY A 25 -10.83 -29.70 10.05
C GLY A 25 -11.32 -29.89 11.50
N THR A 26 -10.45 -29.61 12.45
CA THR A 26 -10.76 -29.64 13.88
C THR A 26 -11.20 -28.31 14.47
N ASN A 27 -11.00 -27.21 13.72
CA ASN A 27 -11.31 -25.86 14.17
C ASN A 27 -12.80 -25.54 13.98
N LYS A 28 -13.37 -24.87 14.97
CA LYS A 28 -14.77 -24.41 14.92
C LYS A 28 -14.84 -22.95 15.33
N GLU A 29 -15.62 -22.17 14.58
CA GLU A 29 -15.81 -20.76 14.85
C GLU A 29 -17.22 -20.31 14.48
N VAL A 30 -17.76 -19.35 15.23
CA VAL A 30 -19.03 -18.73 14.92
C VAL A 30 -18.74 -17.40 14.20
N LEU A 31 -19.22 -17.29 12.98
CA LEU A 31 -19.12 -16.10 12.16
C LEU A 31 -20.44 -15.32 12.20
N HIS A 32 -20.36 -14.02 12.27
CA HIS A 32 -21.49 -13.08 12.31
C HIS A 32 -21.58 -12.25 11.04
N GLU A 33 -22.63 -11.51 10.88
CA GLU A 33 -22.83 -10.58 9.76
C GLU A 33 -21.59 -9.68 9.55
N GLY A 34 -21.06 -9.67 8.31
CA GLY A 34 -19.84 -8.97 7.93
C GLY A 34 -18.55 -9.78 8.07
N ASP A 35 -18.56 -10.90 8.81
CA ASP A 35 -17.39 -11.78 8.92
C ASP A 35 -17.22 -12.59 7.64
N SER A 36 -15.97 -13.02 7.39
CA SER A 36 -15.65 -13.90 6.28
C SER A 36 -14.62 -14.94 6.67
N ILE A 37 -14.66 -16.09 5.98
CA ILE A 37 -13.69 -17.16 6.12
C ILE A 37 -13.18 -17.60 4.74
N TYR A 38 -11.93 -18.00 4.69
CA TYR A 38 -11.30 -18.58 3.49
C TYR A 38 -10.51 -19.82 3.87
N TYR A 39 -10.72 -20.90 3.12
CA TYR A 39 -10.06 -22.17 3.41
C TYR A 39 -9.87 -23.04 2.16
N ASN A 40 -8.96 -24.00 2.27
CA ASN A 40 -8.77 -25.04 1.27
C ASN A 40 -9.87 -26.11 1.46
N SER A 41 -10.72 -26.28 0.46
CA SER A 41 -11.89 -27.17 0.49
C SER A 41 -11.54 -28.67 0.49
N SER A 42 -10.26 -29.03 0.29
CA SER A 42 -9.79 -30.41 0.47
C SER A 42 -9.69 -30.82 1.96
N ILE A 43 -9.71 -29.83 2.87
CA ILE A 43 -9.87 -30.04 4.31
C ILE A 43 -11.35 -30.32 4.60
N PRO A 44 -11.70 -31.37 5.37
CA PRO A 44 -13.10 -31.59 5.75
C PRO A 44 -13.70 -30.37 6.41
N HIS A 45 -14.77 -29.83 5.83
CA HIS A 45 -15.43 -28.63 6.29
C HIS A 45 -16.95 -28.77 6.26
N GLY A 46 -17.62 -27.95 7.03
CA GLY A 46 -19.08 -27.89 7.08
C GLY A 46 -19.56 -26.73 7.94
N MET A 47 -20.80 -26.36 7.76
CA MET A 47 -21.37 -25.22 8.43
C MET A 47 -22.84 -25.44 8.80
N ILE A 48 -23.30 -24.71 9.79
CA ILE A 48 -24.69 -24.74 10.25
C ILE A 48 -25.06 -23.38 10.84
N ALA A 49 -26.28 -22.93 10.54
CA ALA A 49 -26.80 -21.71 11.13
C ALA A 49 -26.98 -21.86 12.66
N VAL A 50 -26.62 -20.84 13.40
CA VAL A 50 -26.64 -20.84 14.86
C VAL A 50 -28.08 -20.61 15.36
N ASP A 51 -28.44 -21.23 16.47
CA ASP A 51 -29.72 -21.08 17.18
C ASP A 51 -30.98 -21.41 16.36
N GLY A 52 -30.82 -22.20 15.30
CA GLY A 52 -31.94 -22.58 14.42
C GLY A 52 -32.54 -21.41 13.66
N LYS A 53 -31.84 -20.29 13.56
CA LYS A 53 -32.21 -19.11 12.78
C LYS A 53 -31.66 -19.21 11.37
N GLU A 54 -32.25 -18.47 10.44
CA GLU A 54 -31.78 -18.33 9.08
C GLU A 54 -30.43 -17.56 9.06
N CYS A 55 -29.48 -18.05 8.27
CA CYS A 55 -28.25 -17.36 7.97
C CYS A 55 -28.08 -17.30 6.45
N VAL A 56 -27.82 -16.11 5.93
CA VAL A 56 -27.52 -15.87 4.52
C VAL A 56 -26.04 -15.59 4.38
N PHE A 57 -25.35 -16.34 3.55
CA PHE A 57 -23.95 -16.11 3.24
C PHE A 57 -23.69 -16.23 1.73
N CYS A 58 -22.63 -15.58 1.27
CA CYS A 58 -22.16 -15.67 -0.10
C CYS A 58 -20.93 -16.59 -0.11
N ALA A 59 -21.05 -17.76 -0.76
CA ALA A 59 -19.94 -18.69 -0.97
C ALA A 59 -19.34 -18.46 -2.37
N VAL A 60 -18.01 -18.37 -2.43
CA VAL A 60 -17.23 -18.36 -3.66
C VAL A 60 -16.39 -19.63 -3.66
N VAL A 61 -16.76 -20.58 -4.51
CA VAL A 61 -16.04 -21.86 -4.64
C VAL A 61 -15.19 -21.79 -5.91
N LEU A 62 -13.87 -21.90 -5.74
CA LEU A 62 -12.92 -22.04 -6.84
C LEU A 62 -12.69 -23.54 -7.07
N PRO A 63 -13.09 -24.10 -8.22
CA PRO A 63 -12.86 -25.52 -8.52
C PRO A 63 -11.35 -25.77 -8.63
N GLY A 64 -10.88 -26.85 -8.00
CA GLY A 64 -9.55 -27.39 -8.25
C GLY A 64 -9.54 -28.18 -9.56
N GLU A 65 -8.46 -28.14 -10.32
CA GLU A 65 -8.28 -29.06 -11.45
C GLU A 65 -8.25 -30.50 -10.90
N GLU A 66 -9.03 -31.40 -11.52
CA GLU A 66 -8.88 -32.84 -11.30
C GLU A 66 -7.55 -33.31 -11.89
N THR A 67 -6.47 -33.15 -11.13
CA THR A 67 -5.19 -33.75 -11.48
C THR A 67 -5.23 -35.23 -11.17
N LYS A 68 -5.05 -36.06 -12.22
CA LYS A 68 -4.65 -37.46 -12.06
C LYS A 68 -3.49 -37.52 -11.07
N GLU A 69 -3.54 -38.47 -10.12
CA GLU A 69 -2.51 -38.76 -9.13
C GLU A 69 -1.12 -38.89 -9.79
N SER A 70 -0.44 -37.81 -10.00
CA SER A 70 0.99 -37.74 -10.20
C SER A 70 1.42 -36.30 -9.93
N GLU A 71 2.07 -36.11 -8.79
CA GLU A 71 2.72 -34.90 -8.38
C GLU A 71 1.80 -33.69 -8.13
N VAL A 72 0.93 -33.80 -7.13
CA VAL A 72 0.51 -32.62 -6.37
C VAL A 72 1.74 -32.13 -5.60
N ARG A 73 2.60 -31.38 -6.26
CA ARG A 73 3.33 -30.35 -5.55
C ARG A 73 2.24 -29.48 -4.95
N SER A 74 2.01 -29.64 -3.65
CA SER A 74 1.27 -28.63 -2.91
C SER A 74 1.91 -27.29 -3.27
N SER A 75 1.22 -26.47 -4.02
CA SER A 75 1.49 -25.04 -4.06
C SER A 75 0.94 -24.43 -2.77
N VAL A 76 1.33 -25.03 -1.64
CA VAL A 76 1.56 -24.25 -0.45
C VAL A 76 2.60 -23.27 -0.94
N VAL A 77 2.21 -22.00 -1.16
CA VAL A 77 3.15 -20.91 -1.19
C VAL A 77 3.95 -21.13 0.09
N SER A 78 5.10 -21.79 -0.03
CA SER A 78 5.98 -21.93 1.12
C SER A 78 6.43 -20.51 1.34
N LEU A 79 5.80 -19.86 2.33
CA LEU A 79 6.29 -18.62 2.84
C LEU A 79 7.76 -18.88 3.14
N ARG A 80 8.64 -18.43 2.23
CA ARG A 80 10.07 -18.55 2.49
C ARG A 80 10.28 -17.88 3.83
N PRO A 81 10.97 -18.52 4.78
CA PRO A 81 11.30 -17.84 6.01
C PRO A 81 11.85 -16.48 5.66
N ALA A 82 11.45 -15.44 6.37
CA ALA A 82 11.92 -14.06 6.17
C ALA A 82 13.41 -13.91 6.53
N THR A 83 14.21 -14.96 6.24
CA THR A 83 15.63 -15.04 6.56
C THR A 83 16.45 -14.42 5.42
N GLY A 84 17.35 -13.52 5.78
CA GLY A 84 18.25 -12.85 4.86
C GLY A 84 17.74 -11.54 4.25
N LEU A 85 16.57 -11.05 4.67
CA LEU A 85 16.07 -9.73 4.28
C LEU A 85 16.84 -8.62 5.00
N LEU A 86 17.08 -7.51 4.31
CA LEU A 86 17.78 -6.35 4.91
C LEU A 86 17.01 -5.75 6.09
N CYS A 87 15.68 -5.87 6.09
CA CYS A 87 14.84 -5.39 7.19
C CYS A 87 15.02 -6.19 8.50
N GLU A 88 15.67 -7.36 8.51
CA GLU A 88 15.99 -8.15 9.71
C GLU A 88 16.87 -7.37 10.71
N LYS A 89 17.54 -6.33 10.25
CA LYS A 89 18.20 -5.36 11.13
C LYS A 89 17.22 -4.70 12.10
N PHE A 90 15.95 -4.58 11.71
CA PHE A 90 14.90 -3.87 12.45
C PHE A 90 13.72 -4.78 12.86
N VAL A 91 13.55 -5.91 12.21
CA VAL A 91 12.44 -6.85 12.42
C VAL A 91 12.99 -8.22 12.75
N ASP A 92 12.54 -8.77 13.87
CA ASP A 92 12.86 -10.14 14.30
C ASP A 92 11.56 -10.94 14.42
N ALA A 93 11.26 -11.74 13.39
CA ALA A 93 10.03 -12.52 13.28
C ALA A 93 10.33 -14.00 13.48
N VAL A 94 9.62 -14.61 14.42
CA VAL A 94 9.71 -16.05 14.70
C VAL A 94 8.48 -16.74 14.13
N GLU A 95 8.70 -17.67 13.22
CA GLU A 95 7.69 -18.48 12.57
C GLU A 95 7.72 -19.92 13.08
N ASP A 96 6.60 -20.63 13.02
CA ASP A 96 6.58 -22.07 13.22
C ASP A 96 6.96 -22.83 11.93
N GLU A 97 6.94 -24.16 12.00
CA GLU A 97 7.26 -25.06 10.89
C GLU A 97 6.35 -24.87 9.65
N ASN A 98 5.18 -24.25 9.82
CA ASN A 98 4.22 -23.97 8.76
C ASN A 98 4.32 -22.51 8.25
N GLY A 99 5.28 -21.72 8.73
CA GLY A 99 5.45 -20.30 8.37
C GLY A 99 4.46 -19.36 9.05
N VAL A 100 3.79 -19.81 10.11
CA VAL A 100 2.85 -18.99 10.88
C VAL A 100 3.61 -18.15 11.90
N LEU A 101 3.41 -16.83 11.86
CA LEU A 101 4.04 -15.91 12.81
C LEU A 101 3.64 -16.25 14.26
N LYS A 102 4.63 -16.51 15.11
CA LYS A 102 4.45 -16.76 16.55
C LYS A 102 4.85 -15.55 17.39
N LYS A 103 5.89 -14.86 17.00
CA LYS A 103 6.40 -13.70 17.71
C LYS A 103 7.03 -12.73 16.72
N ILE A 104 6.91 -11.45 16.98
CA ILE A 104 7.64 -10.41 16.28
C ILE A 104 8.16 -9.38 17.29
N ASP A 105 9.42 -9.04 17.16
CA ASP A 105 10.05 -7.97 17.92
C ASP A 105 10.64 -6.94 16.94
N PHE A 106 10.55 -5.67 17.31
CA PHE A 106 11.17 -4.57 16.56
C PHE A 106 12.38 -4.07 17.33
N LYS A 107 13.51 -3.94 16.63
CA LYS A 107 14.80 -3.53 17.21
C LYS A 107 15.39 -2.35 16.44
N ASN A 108 16.29 -1.60 17.06
CA ASN A 108 16.95 -0.42 16.47
C ASN A 108 15.95 0.64 15.95
N THR A 109 14.75 0.69 16.56
CA THR A 109 13.65 1.53 16.09
C THR A 109 13.96 3.02 16.17
N ASP A 110 14.76 3.45 17.15
CA ASP A 110 15.10 4.86 17.37
C ASP A 110 15.94 5.45 16.25
N SER A 111 16.64 4.61 15.46
CA SER A 111 17.44 5.04 14.32
C SER A 111 16.77 4.79 12.97
N PHE A 112 15.57 4.23 12.95
CA PHE A 112 14.93 3.80 11.72
C PHE A 112 14.42 4.96 10.87
N ASN A 113 14.81 4.98 9.59
CA ASN A 113 14.26 5.84 8.55
C ASN A 113 14.07 5.02 7.27
N PHE A 114 12.82 4.88 6.83
CA PHE A 114 12.46 4.00 5.70
C PHE A 114 13.23 4.32 4.41
N GLY A 115 13.47 5.60 4.12
CA GLY A 115 14.18 6.02 2.91
C GLY A 115 15.61 5.51 2.85
N PHE A 116 16.33 5.58 3.96
CA PHE A 116 17.73 5.15 4.04
C PHE A 116 17.88 3.67 4.39
N ASP A 117 17.14 3.20 5.40
CA ASP A 117 17.36 1.88 5.97
C ASP A 117 16.68 0.74 5.19
N VAL A 118 15.72 1.07 4.31
CA VAL A 118 15.07 0.10 3.41
C VAL A 118 15.43 0.40 1.96
N VAL A 119 15.01 1.54 1.44
CA VAL A 119 15.13 1.84 0.00
C VAL A 119 16.59 1.95 -0.43
N ASP A 120 17.37 2.81 0.24
CA ASP A 120 18.78 3.01 -0.11
C ASP A 120 19.60 1.77 0.21
N ALA A 121 19.32 1.08 1.31
CA ALA A 121 20.01 -0.15 1.68
C ALA A 121 19.81 -1.28 0.65
N ILE A 122 18.58 -1.46 0.12
CA ILE A 122 18.30 -2.43 -0.94
C ILE A 122 18.99 -2.00 -2.24
N ALA A 123 18.94 -0.70 -2.59
CA ALA A 123 19.60 -0.16 -3.79
C ALA A 123 21.12 -0.36 -3.77
N ASP A 124 21.75 -0.22 -2.60
CA ASP A 124 23.20 -0.40 -2.45
C ASP A 124 23.61 -1.88 -2.56
N ARG A 125 22.77 -2.78 -2.06
CA ARG A 125 23.07 -4.21 -2.10
C ARG A 125 22.64 -4.88 -3.41
N TYR A 126 21.50 -4.45 -3.97
CA TYR A 126 20.89 -5.06 -5.15
C TYR A 126 20.41 -3.96 -6.12
N PRO A 127 21.30 -3.21 -6.77
CA PRO A 127 20.96 -2.02 -7.55
C PRO A 127 19.95 -2.28 -8.67
N ASP A 128 20.00 -3.45 -9.30
CA ASP A 128 19.15 -3.82 -10.42
C ASP A 128 17.84 -4.51 -9.99
N LYS A 129 17.63 -4.68 -8.66
CA LYS A 129 16.41 -5.30 -8.13
C LYS A 129 15.20 -4.44 -8.46
N LEU A 130 14.17 -5.07 -9.03
CA LEU A 130 12.92 -4.38 -9.39
C LEU A 130 12.22 -3.87 -8.14
N ALA A 131 11.87 -2.59 -8.13
CA ALA A 131 11.09 -1.96 -7.07
C ALA A 131 9.64 -1.72 -7.50
N MET A 132 9.42 -1.33 -8.77
CA MET A 132 8.09 -0.99 -9.25
C MET A 132 7.95 -1.24 -10.75
N VAL A 133 6.79 -1.80 -11.14
CA VAL A 133 6.27 -1.77 -12.51
C VAL A 133 5.10 -0.80 -12.54
N TYR A 134 5.20 0.22 -13.37
CA TYR A 134 4.18 1.25 -13.53
C TYR A 134 3.57 1.22 -14.91
N LEU A 135 2.25 1.32 -14.98
CA LEU A 135 1.51 1.58 -16.22
C LEU A 135 0.75 2.89 -16.09
N ASP A 136 0.85 3.75 -17.11
CA ASP A 136 -0.03 4.89 -17.25
C ASP A 136 -1.44 4.49 -17.76
N GLU A 137 -2.35 5.43 -17.92
CA GLU A 137 -3.71 5.20 -18.42
C GLU A 137 -3.73 4.62 -19.84
N ASN A 138 -2.69 4.87 -20.65
CA ASN A 138 -2.53 4.34 -22.01
C ASN A 138 -1.79 3.00 -22.02
N LYS A 139 -1.50 2.44 -20.84
CA LYS A 139 -0.72 1.21 -20.62
C LYS A 139 0.73 1.30 -21.12
N ASN A 140 1.29 2.51 -21.20
CA ASN A 140 2.72 2.68 -21.39
C ASN A 140 3.43 2.23 -20.11
N GLU A 141 4.40 1.34 -20.28
CA GLU A 141 5.10 0.71 -19.17
C GLU A 141 6.38 1.47 -18.80
N ARG A 142 6.61 1.62 -17.51
CA ARG A 142 7.90 1.99 -16.92
C ARG A 142 8.28 1.00 -15.84
N ARG A 143 9.55 0.69 -15.76
CA ARG A 143 10.12 -0.14 -14.69
C ARG A 143 11.13 0.68 -13.91
N PHE A 144 11.08 0.55 -12.60
CA PHE A 144 12.01 1.22 -11.70
C PHE A 144 12.68 0.19 -10.82
N THR A 145 14.00 0.21 -10.80
CA THR A 145 14.81 -0.54 -9.84
C THR A 145 14.89 0.21 -8.51
N PHE A 146 15.36 -0.45 -7.46
CA PHE A 146 15.64 0.26 -6.20
C PHE A 146 16.71 1.34 -6.38
N SER A 147 17.69 1.13 -7.29
CA SER A 147 18.67 2.18 -7.66
C SER A 147 17.99 3.40 -8.27
N ASP A 148 16.97 3.20 -9.11
CA ASP A 148 16.22 4.32 -9.69
C ASP A 148 15.43 5.05 -8.59
N ILE A 149 14.73 4.33 -7.71
CA ILE A 149 13.99 4.94 -6.59
C ILE A 149 14.94 5.74 -5.68
N LYS A 150 16.12 5.20 -5.37
CA LYS A 150 17.14 5.90 -4.57
C LYS A 150 17.56 7.21 -5.23
N LYS A 151 17.91 7.18 -6.53
CA LYS A 151 18.36 8.34 -7.30
C LYS A 151 17.26 9.40 -7.44
N GLU A 152 16.07 8.98 -7.85
CA GLU A 152 14.96 9.90 -8.10
C GLU A 152 14.44 10.51 -6.79
N SER A 153 14.37 9.73 -5.70
CA SER A 153 14.03 10.30 -4.39
C SER A 153 15.11 11.25 -3.84
N ALA A 154 16.38 11.02 -4.16
CA ALA A 154 17.45 11.96 -3.82
C ALA A 154 17.33 13.28 -4.59
N ARG A 155 17.00 13.24 -5.89
CA ARG A 155 16.67 14.44 -6.70
C ARG A 155 15.51 15.20 -6.09
N CYS A 156 14.41 14.49 -5.78
CA CYS A 156 13.25 15.09 -5.13
C CYS A 156 13.59 15.72 -3.77
N ALA A 157 14.42 15.07 -2.94
CA ALA A 157 14.83 15.61 -1.65
C ALA A 157 15.63 16.90 -1.78
N ASN A 158 16.58 16.94 -2.73
CA ASN A 158 17.36 18.15 -3.02
C ASN A 158 16.47 19.26 -3.59
N TYR A 159 15.53 18.92 -4.46
CA TYR A 159 14.55 19.86 -5.00
C TYR A 159 13.67 20.44 -3.88
N PHE A 160 13.07 19.61 -3.05
CA PHE A 160 12.24 20.07 -1.93
C PHE A 160 13.04 20.95 -0.95
N LYS A 161 14.28 20.56 -0.66
CA LYS A 161 15.19 21.37 0.17
C LYS A 161 15.42 22.76 -0.44
N SER A 162 15.55 22.88 -1.76
CA SER A 162 15.73 24.18 -2.44
C SER A 162 14.50 25.08 -2.34
N LEU A 163 13.31 24.48 -2.17
CA LEU A 163 12.05 25.20 -1.91
C LEU A 163 11.84 25.54 -0.43
N GLY A 164 12.84 25.27 0.41
CA GLY A 164 12.79 25.53 1.85
C GLY A 164 12.01 24.49 2.65
N ILE A 165 11.77 23.30 2.09
CA ILE A 165 11.12 22.20 2.80
C ILE A 165 12.17 21.43 3.60
N GLY A 166 11.92 21.21 4.88
CA GLY A 166 12.81 20.52 5.79
C GLY A 166 12.08 19.70 6.84
N ALA A 167 12.82 19.33 7.88
CA ALA A 167 12.29 18.51 8.99
C ALA A 167 11.06 19.15 9.65
N GLY A 168 10.01 18.36 9.80
CA GLY A 168 8.75 18.77 10.42
C GLY A 168 7.78 19.57 9.52
N ASP A 169 8.21 20.02 8.33
CA ASP A 169 7.30 20.68 7.39
C ASP A 169 6.22 19.72 6.90
N LYS A 170 5.00 20.22 6.72
CA LYS A 170 3.84 19.43 6.29
C LYS A 170 3.64 19.57 4.78
N VAL A 171 3.81 18.46 4.07
CA VAL A 171 3.67 18.39 2.62
C VAL A 171 2.47 17.51 2.25
N MET A 172 1.43 18.12 1.67
CA MET A 172 0.27 17.35 1.21
C MET A 172 0.50 16.81 -0.20
N LEU A 173 0.21 15.52 -0.38
CA LEU A 173 0.37 14.79 -1.64
C LEU A 173 -0.99 14.38 -2.20
N VAL A 174 -1.37 14.93 -3.35
CA VAL A 174 -2.64 14.64 -4.03
C VAL A 174 -2.32 14.15 -5.45
N LEU A 175 -1.85 12.91 -5.58
CA LEU A 175 -1.16 12.42 -6.79
C LEU A 175 -1.85 11.24 -7.49
N ARG A 176 -3.13 10.94 -7.20
CA ARG A 176 -3.81 9.80 -7.80
C ARG A 176 -2.95 8.52 -7.66
N ARG A 177 -2.47 7.94 -8.80
CA ARG A 177 -1.57 6.78 -8.81
C ARG A 177 -0.27 7.06 -9.57
N HIS A 178 0.10 8.35 -9.73
CA HIS A 178 1.33 8.73 -10.42
C HIS A 178 2.56 8.17 -9.73
N TYR A 179 3.55 7.67 -10.50
CA TYR A 179 4.79 7.11 -9.94
C TYR A 179 5.60 8.12 -9.13
N GLN A 180 5.46 9.42 -9.42
CA GLN A 180 6.09 10.51 -8.67
C GLN A 180 5.72 10.51 -7.19
N PHE A 181 4.60 9.90 -6.82
CA PHE A 181 4.22 9.71 -5.42
C PHE A 181 5.29 8.95 -4.63
N TRP A 182 5.86 7.88 -5.20
CA TRP A 182 6.91 7.09 -4.53
C TRP A 182 8.19 7.87 -4.38
N PHE A 183 8.59 8.64 -5.39
CA PHE A 183 9.77 9.51 -5.31
C PHE A 183 9.60 10.56 -4.23
N ALA A 184 8.46 11.24 -4.20
CA ALA A 184 8.14 12.27 -3.22
C ALA A 184 8.06 11.71 -1.79
N MET A 185 7.37 10.57 -1.59
CA MET A 185 7.27 9.94 -0.27
C MET A 185 8.63 9.60 0.32
N ILE A 186 9.51 8.96 -0.47
CA ILE A 186 10.85 8.60 -0.01
C ILE A 186 11.71 9.85 0.22
N ALA A 187 11.58 10.87 -0.62
CA ALA A 187 12.26 12.15 -0.43
C ALA A 187 11.85 12.84 0.88
N LEU A 188 10.56 12.85 1.20
CA LEU A 188 10.06 13.44 2.44
C LEU A 188 10.54 12.68 3.67
N HIS A 189 10.60 11.33 3.62
CA HIS A 189 11.21 10.56 4.69
C HIS A 189 12.69 10.88 4.88
N LYS A 190 13.45 11.04 3.79
CA LYS A 190 14.88 11.42 3.87
C LYS A 190 15.08 12.82 4.45
N LEU A 191 14.19 13.76 4.15
CA LEU A 191 14.20 15.12 4.70
C LEU A 191 13.67 15.21 6.14
N GLY A 192 12.89 14.21 6.57
CA GLY A 192 12.13 14.29 7.82
C GLY A 192 10.93 15.23 7.77
N ALA A 193 10.45 15.54 6.58
CA ALA A 193 9.19 16.26 6.41
C ALA A 193 8.00 15.30 6.56
N VAL A 194 6.88 15.82 7.06
CA VAL A 194 5.67 15.03 7.31
C VAL A 194 4.84 14.96 6.04
N ALA A 195 4.73 13.78 5.44
CA ALA A 195 3.89 13.54 4.29
C ALA A 195 2.41 13.43 4.68
N ILE A 196 1.53 14.08 3.92
CA ILE A 196 0.07 14.03 4.12
C ILE A 196 -0.58 13.54 2.81
N PRO A 197 -0.67 12.22 2.58
CA PRO A 197 -1.40 11.71 1.43
C PRO A 197 -2.88 12.05 1.51
N ALA A 198 -3.44 12.53 0.40
CA ALA A 198 -4.84 12.90 0.33
C ALA A 198 -5.44 12.52 -1.03
N THR A 199 -6.74 12.22 -1.05
CA THR A 199 -7.44 11.85 -2.28
C THR A 199 -7.63 13.05 -3.19
N PHE A 200 -7.59 12.81 -4.49
CA PHE A 200 -7.89 13.81 -5.52
C PHE A 200 -9.39 14.22 -5.56
N GLN A 201 -10.24 13.54 -4.81
CA GLN A 201 -11.68 13.80 -4.74
C GLN A 201 -12.05 14.91 -3.74
N LEU A 202 -11.07 15.51 -3.06
CA LEU A 202 -11.29 16.60 -2.12
C LEU A 202 -11.95 17.81 -2.80
N GLN A 203 -12.91 18.39 -2.11
CA GLN A 203 -13.51 19.66 -2.48
C GLN A 203 -12.75 20.83 -1.85
N GLU A 204 -13.05 22.07 -2.27
CA GLU A 204 -12.36 23.27 -1.80
C GLU A 204 -12.36 23.40 -0.27
N HIS A 205 -13.51 23.20 0.38
CA HIS A 205 -13.63 23.27 1.84
C HIS A 205 -12.78 22.20 2.55
N ASP A 206 -12.65 21.01 1.93
CA ASP A 206 -11.83 19.93 2.44
C ASP A 206 -10.34 20.29 2.43
N PHE A 207 -9.87 20.92 1.36
CA PHE A 207 -8.50 21.43 1.26
C PHE A 207 -8.25 22.52 2.29
N VAL A 208 -9.15 23.53 2.38
CA VAL A 208 -9.03 24.63 3.35
C VAL A 208 -8.92 24.10 4.78
N TYR A 209 -9.78 23.15 5.14
CA TYR A 209 -9.74 22.53 6.45
C TYR A 209 -8.40 21.87 6.74
N ARG A 210 -7.92 21.02 5.82
CA ARG A 210 -6.67 20.28 5.99
C ARG A 210 -5.44 21.20 5.99
N PHE A 211 -5.42 22.20 5.12
CA PHE A 211 -4.33 23.19 5.10
C PHE A 211 -4.21 23.93 6.42
N LYS A 212 -5.33 24.39 6.98
CA LYS A 212 -5.34 25.12 8.25
C LYS A 212 -5.06 24.23 9.43
N SER A 213 -5.72 23.06 9.51
CA SER A 213 -5.62 22.17 10.67
C SER A 213 -4.24 21.55 10.83
N ALA A 214 -3.60 21.13 9.72
CA ALA A 214 -2.27 20.55 9.74
C ALA A 214 -1.14 21.57 9.60
N GLY A 215 -1.45 22.81 9.23
CA GLY A 215 -0.43 23.81 8.93
C GLY A 215 0.39 23.43 7.68
N VAL A 216 -0.29 22.99 6.62
CA VAL A 216 0.37 22.59 5.36
C VAL A 216 1.15 23.75 4.77
N THR A 217 2.43 23.51 4.47
CA THR A 217 3.32 24.50 3.87
C THR A 217 3.51 24.29 2.37
N THR A 218 3.33 23.08 1.90
CA THR A 218 3.55 22.70 0.50
C THR A 218 2.48 21.72 0.03
N LEU A 219 1.99 21.93 -1.17
CA LEU A 219 1.09 21.04 -1.88
C LEU A 219 1.77 20.49 -3.13
N LEU A 220 1.84 19.16 -3.26
CA LEU A 220 2.20 18.46 -4.49
C LEU A 220 0.95 17.80 -5.07
N CYS A 221 0.51 18.26 -6.24
CA CYS A 221 -0.80 17.96 -6.80
C CYS A 221 -0.72 17.41 -8.22
N THR A 222 -1.71 16.59 -8.58
CA THR A 222 -1.92 16.14 -9.97
C THR A 222 -2.51 17.28 -10.82
N ALA A 223 -2.08 17.37 -12.08
CA ALA A 223 -2.72 18.25 -13.06
C ALA A 223 -4.03 17.68 -13.64
N LYS A 224 -4.30 16.37 -13.43
CA LYS A 224 -5.48 15.72 -14.00
C LYS A 224 -6.77 16.20 -13.35
N GLY A 225 -7.75 16.53 -14.20
CA GLY A 225 -9.08 16.98 -13.78
C GLY A 225 -9.05 18.35 -13.11
N ASP A 226 -10.01 18.62 -12.23
CA ASP A 226 -10.19 19.91 -11.58
C ASP A 226 -9.42 20.06 -10.26
N THR A 227 -8.70 19.02 -9.84
CA THR A 227 -8.07 18.92 -8.51
C THR A 227 -7.12 20.10 -8.25
N ALA A 228 -6.26 20.43 -9.22
CA ALA A 228 -5.30 21.54 -9.08
C ALA A 228 -5.99 22.90 -8.94
N GLU A 229 -7.07 23.14 -9.69
CA GLU A 229 -7.81 24.39 -9.63
C GLU A 229 -8.59 24.55 -8.31
N ILE A 230 -9.21 23.47 -7.84
CA ILE A 230 -9.89 23.42 -6.53
C ILE A 230 -8.87 23.70 -5.41
N ALA A 231 -7.71 23.05 -5.46
CA ALA A 231 -6.66 23.21 -4.46
C ALA A 231 -6.05 24.62 -4.49
N ARG A 232 -5.92 25.25 -5.67
CA ARG A 232 -5.43 26.64 -5.83
C ARG A 232 -6.36 27.62 -5.12
N ARG A 233 -7.68 27.53 -5.36
CA ARG A 233 -8.67 28.40 -4.67
C ARG A 233 -8.65 28.21 -3.16
N ALA A 234 -8.43 26.97 -2.69
CA ALA A 234 -8.27 26.70 -1.26
C ALA A 234 -6.99 27.34 -0.70
N ALA A 235 -5.88 27.28 -1.45
CA ALA A 235 -4.60 27.84 -1.03
C ALA A 235 -4.65 29.37 -0.90
N GLU A 236 -5.43 30.07 -1.71
CA GLU A 236 -5.66 31.53 -1.58
C GLU A 236 -6.25 31.93 -0.21
N GLN A 237 -6.96 30.99 0.44
CA GLN A 237 -7.55 31.18 1.78
C GLN A 237 -6.60 30.74 2.91
N CYS A 238 -5.41 30.22 2.58
CA CYS A 238 -4.51 29.55 3.49
C CYS A 238 -3.04 30.04 3.28
N PRO A 239 -2.64 31.17 3.86
CA PRO A 239 -1.31 31.77 3.63
C PRO A 239 -0.15 30.91 4.17
N THR A 240 -0.41 29.84 4.87
CA THR A 240 0.60 28.84 5.24
C THR A 240 1.13 28.05 4.05
N VAL A 241 0.32 27.85 3.00
CA VAL A 241 0.72 27.15 1.77
C VAL A 241 1.62 28.09 0.95
N LYS A 242 2.91 27.81 0.98
CA LYS A 242 3.95 28.63 0.30
C LYS A 242 4.30 28.08 -1.06
N ASN A 243 4.33 26.76 -1.20
CA ASN A 243 4.73 26.09 -2.43
C ASN A 243 3.55 25.30 -2.99
N MET A 244 3.23 25.54 -4.24
CA MET A 244 2.30 24.72 -5.03
C MET A 244 3.07 24.08 -6.17
N ILE A 245 3.12 22.75 -6.19
CA ILE A 245 3.90 21.95 -7.12
C ILE A 245 2.94 21.06 -7.91
N LEU A 246 3.07 21.04 -9.23
CA LEU A 246 2.18 20.32 -10.13
C LEU A 246 2.92 19.18 -10.85
N VAL A 247 2.27 18.03 -10.94
CA VAL A 247 2.76 16.87 -11.69
C VAL A 247 1.96 16.70 -12.97
N GLY A 248 2.66 16.57 -14.09
CA GLY A 248 2.10 16.24 -15.39
C GLY A 248 1.79 17.44 -16.29
N GLU A 249 1.92 18.67 -15.82
CA GLU A 249 1.68 19.88 -16.61
C GLU A 249 2.45 21.07 -16.04
N ASN A 250 2.96 21.93 -16.93
CA ASN A 250 3.47 23.24 -16.55
C ASN A 250 2.32 24.26 -16.56
N ARG A 251 2.07 24.94 -15.43
CA ARG A 251 0.97 25.89 -15.26
C ARG A 251 1.44 27.13 -14.51
N PRO A 252 1.08 28.36 -14.97
CA PRO A 252 1.42 29.59 -14.26
C PRO A 252 1.02 29.57 -12.79
N GLY A 253 1.92 30.00 -11.90
CA GLY A 253 1.71 30.00 -10.45
C GLY A 253 1.94 28.65 -9.75
N TRP A 254 2.40 27.64 -10.48
CA TRP A 254 2.82 26.35 -9.97
C TRP A 254 4.27 26.06 -10.34
N HIS A 255 4.98 25.36 -9.47
CA HIS A 255 6.24 24.71 -9.83
C HIS A 255 5.95 23.49 -10.70
N ASP A 256 6.71 23.29 -11.75
CA ASP A 256 6.62 22.10 -12.61
C ASP A 256 7.51 20.98 -12.02
N PHE A 257 6.88 20.01 -11.35
CA PHE A 257 7.63 18.93 -10.69
C PHE A 257 8.54 18.19 -11.66
N ASP A 258 8.00 17.75 -12.79
CA ASP A 258 8.70 16.84 -13.70
C ASP A 258 9.94 17.47 -14.34
N SER A 259 9.89 18.75 -14.64
CA SER A 259 11.05 19.47 -15.22
C SER A 259 12.04 19.96 -14.16
N GLU A 260 11.54 20.41 -13.00
CA GLU A 260 12.39 21.04 -11.98
C GLU A 260 13.19 20.02 -11.17
N TYR A 261 12.56 18.95 -10.62
CA TYR A 261 13.29 18.00 -9.76
C TYR A 261 14.42 17.27 -10.49
N ALA A 262 14.26 17.03 -11.79
CA ALA A 262 15.23 16.32 -12.61
C ALA A 262 16.59 17.05 -12.71
N LEU A 263 16.63 18.36 -12.45
CA LEU A 263 17.83 19.19 -12.50
C LEU A 263 18.73 19.03 -11.26
N TYR A 264 18.22 18.41 -10.20
CA TYR A 264 18.92 18.29 -8.93
C TYR A 264 19.78 17.04 -8.83
N SER A 265 20.74 17.05 -7.90
CA SER A 265 21.65 15.93 -7.67
C SER A 265 20.90 14.66 -7.28
N SER A 266 21.28 13.54 -7.85
CA SER A 266 20.80 12.20 -7.50
C SER A 266 21.51 11.62 -6.25
N HIS A 267 22.25 12.44 -5.51
CA HIS A 267 22.90 12.08 -4.27
C HIS A 267 22.29 12.88 -3.11
N PHE A 268 21.87 12.17 -2.07
CA PHE A 268 21.36 12.77 -0.82
C PHE A 268 21.78 11.87 0.35
N SER A 269 22.58 12.42 1.25
CA SER A 269 23.19 11.67 2.34
C SER A 269 22.39 11.83 3.63
N ARG A 270 22.36 10.78 4.42
CA ARG A 270 21.93 10.82 5.82
C ARG A 270 22.95 11.59 6.64
N THR A 271 22.46 12.42 7.57
CA THR A 271 23.26 13.17 8.56
C THR A 271 22.88 12.71 9.98
N GLU A 272 23.63 13.14 10.97
CA GLU A 272 23.31 12.87 12.39
C GLU A 272 21.96 13.49 12.80
N ASP A 273 21.60 14.64 12.21
CA ASP A 273 20.33 15.34 12.46
C ASP A 273 19.16 14.84 11.59
N THR A 274 19.35 13.78 10.79
CA THR A 274 18.27 13.24 9.96
C THR A 274 17.17 12.67 10.84
N PRO A 275 15.92 13.15 10.75
CA PRO A 275 14.80 12.63 11.52
C PRO A 275 14.59 11.13 11.29
N CYS A 276 14.30 10.42 12.38
CA CYS A 276 14.17 8.97 12.39
C CYS A 276 13.36 8.50 13.59
N GLY A 277 13.15 7.22 13.72
CA GLY A 277 12.54 6.60 14.88
C GLY A 277 11.16 7.17 15.19
N ARG A 278 11.06 7.90 16.30
CA ARG A 278 9.79 8.47 16.79
C ARG A 278 9.45 9.84 16.22
N ASP A 279 10.33 10.44 15.43
CA ASP A 279 10.03 11.69 14.75
C ASP A 279 8.83 11.51 13.79
N ALA A 280 8.00 12.54 13.69
CA ALA A 280 6.84 12.54 12.81
C ALA A 280 7.27 12.40 11.35
N ALA A 281 6.61 11.51 10.60
CA ALA A 281 6.93 11.23 9.20
C ALA A 281 5.70 11.23 8.29
N LEU A 282 4.53 10.97 8.86
CA LEU A 282 3.31 10.74 8.09
C LEU A 282 2.09 11.23 8.88
N MET A 283 1.12 11.79 8.19
CA MET A 283 -0.15 12.17 8.79
C MET A 283 -1.31 11.79 7.87
N PHE A 284 -2.37 11.22 8.44
CA PHE A 284 -3.62 10.95 7.77
C PHE A 284 -4.76 11.76 8.35
N PHE A 285 -5.71 12.10 7.48
CA PHE A 285 -7.02 12.57 7.89
C PHE A 285 -8.00 11.39 7.85
N SER A 286 -8.47 10.94 9.01
CA SER A 286 -9.44 9.87 9.13
C SER A 286 -10.87 10.43 9.24
N SER A 287 -11.84 9.74 8.63
CA SER A 287 -13.26 10.06 8.84
C SER A 287 -13.60 9.88 10.32
N GLY A 288 -13.91 10.98 11.00
CA GLY A 288 -14.44 10.93 12.35
C GLY A 288 -15.90 10.45 12.34
N THR A 289 -16.36 9.87 13.43
CA THR A 289 -17.78 9.52 13.63
C THR A 289 -18.67 10.75 13.83
N THR A 290 -18.08 11.91 14.12
CA THR A 290 -18.78 13.17 14.40
C THR A 290 -17.94 14.35 13.91
N GLY A 291 -18.40 15.04 12.86
CA GLY A 291 -17.80 16.31 12.41
C GLY A 291 -16.59 16.16 11.49
N GLU A 292 -15.65 17.07 11.61
CA GLU A 292 -14.48 17.17 10.73
C GLU A 292 -13.50 16.00 10.86
N PRO A 293 -12.76 15.66 9.78
CA PRO A 293 -11.78 14.59 9.80
C PRO A 293 -10.69 14.80 10.87
N LYS A 294 -10.36 13.72 11.60
CA LYS A 294 -9.31 13.75 12.63
C LYS A 294 -7.94 13.55 12.00
N MET A 295 -6.95 14.30 12.51
CA MET A 295 -5.55 14.12 12.17
C MET A 295 -4.95 12.98 12.99
N VAL A 296 -4.29 12.05 12.31
CA VAL A 296 -3.55 10.94 12.94
C VAL A 296 -2.11 11.02 12.45
N GLU A 297 -1.21 11.38 13.36
CA GLU A 297 0.22 11.46 13.08
C GLU A 297 0.90 10.13 13.36
N HIS A 298 1.83 9.74 12.52
CA HIS A 298 2.65 8.56 12.63
C HIS A 298 4.13 8.90 12.51
N SER A 299 4.94 8.21 13.29
CA SER A 299 6.41 8.32 13.24
C SER A 299 7.03 7.48 12.12
N HIS A 300 8.35 7.60 11.93
CA HIS A 300 9.09 6.76 10.98
C HIS A 300 8.90 5.26 11.25
N THR A 301 8.69 4.85 12.50
CA THR A 301 8.48 3.43 12.87
C THR A 301 7.16 2.85 12.36
N TYR A 302 6.22 3.67 11.90
CA TYR A 302 4.96 3.21 11.29
C TYR A 302 5.18 2.16 10.19
N ALA A 303 6.20 2.37 9.37
CA ALA A 303 6.53 1.47 8.27
C ALA A 303 6.86 0.04 8.76
N LEU A 304 7.54 -0.09 9.91
CA LEU A 304 7.94 -1.38 10.48
C LEU A 304 6.74 -2.30 10.75
N GLY A 305 5.63 -1.75 11.27
CA GLY A 305 4.41 -2.51 11.54
C GLY A 305 3.82 -3.14 10.27
N HIS A 306 4.06 -2.56 9.11
CA HIS A 306 3.54 -3.07 7.83
C HIS A 306 4.34 -4.22 7.24
N PHE A 307 5.46 -4.61 7.84
CA PHE A 307 6.09 -5.89 7.54
C PHE A 307 5.12 -7.05 7.78
N VAL A 308 4.40 -7.02 8.91
CA VAL A 308 3.38 -8.03 9.23
C VAL A 308 2.30 -8.08 8.15
N THR A 309 1.79 -6.93 7.74
CA THR A 309 0.77 -6.82 6.70
C THR A 309 1.24 -7.42 5.38
N ALA A 310 2.44 -7.09 4.95
CA ALA A 310 2.97 -7.56 3.67
C ALA A 310 3.36 -9.04 3.71
N LYS A 311 4.10 -9.45 4.74
CA LYS A 311 4.63 -10.82 4.81
C LYS A 311 3.55 -11.85 5.10
N TYR A 312 2.67 -11.59 6.09
CA TYR A 312 1.76 -12.60 6.63
C TYR A 312 0.32 -12.47 6.16
N TRP A 313 -0.08 -11.32 5.64
CA TRP A 313 -1.43 -11.14 5.09
C TRP A 313 -1.43 -11.02 3.56
N HIS A 314 -0.56 -10.20 2.97
CA HIS A 314 -0.42 -10.15 1.53
C HIS A 314 0.43 -11.28 0.96
N CYS A 315 1.16 -12.02 1.79
CA CYS A 315 2.07 -13.08 1.39
C CYS A 315 3.11 -12.61 0.37
N CYS A 316 3.63 -11.40 0.56
CA CYS A 316 4.67 -10.86 -0.30
C CYS A 316 5.98 -11.62 -0.10
N GLU A 317 6.59 -12.01 -1.21
CA GLU A 317 7.88 -12.70 -1.23
C GLU A 317 8.95 -11.82 -1.87
N PRO A 318 10.23 -12.03 -1.52
CA PRO A 318 11.33 -11.43 -2.25
C PRO A 318 11.21 -11.74 -3.76
N ASP A 319 11.44 -10.73 -4.60
CA ASP A 319 11.32 -10.81 -6.07
C ASP A 319 9.88 -11.04 -6.59
N GLY A 320 8.88 -11.13 -5.71
CA GLY A 320 7.47 -11.15 -6.09
C GLY A 320 6.99 -9.80 -6.61
N LEU A 321 5.85 -9.79 -7.29
CA LEU A 321 5.18 -8.58 -7.78
C LEU A 321 3.80 -8.47 -7.12
N HIS A 322 3.64 -7.51 -6.22
CA HIS A 322 2.40 -7.26 -5.50
C HIS A 322 1.56 -6.17 -6.15
N PHE A 323 0.27 -6.41 -6.32
CA PHE A 323 -0.67 -5.41 -6.81
C PHE A 323 -1.77 -5.11 -5.80
N THR A 324 -1.78 -3.90 -5.23
CA THR A 324 -2.91 -3.37 -4.45
C THR A 324 -3.66 -2.32 -5.25
N ILE A 325 -4.97 -2.54 -5.46
CA ILE A 325 -5.84 -1.53 -6.06
C ILE A 325 -6.23 -0.51 -5.00
N SER A 326 -5.58 0.63 -5.04
CA SER A 326 -5.88 1.77 -4.18
C SER A 326 -5.41 3.06 -4.82
N ASP A 327 -6.06 4.17 -4.50
CA ASP A 327 -5.57 5.52 -4.74
C ASP A 327 -4.51 5.88 -3.69
N THR A 328 -3.51 6.70 -4.07
CA THR A 328 -2.41 7.07 -3.17
C THR A 328 -2.85 7.97 -2.01
N GLY A 329 -4.03 8.58 -2.10
CA GLY A 329 -4.61 9.37 -1.02
C GLY A 329 -5.21 8.56 0.14
N TRP A 330 -5.22 7.24 0.04
CA TRP A 330 -5.74 6.36 1.10
C TRP A 330 -4.59 5.64 1.81
N GLY A 331 -4.71 5.48 3.14
CA GLY A 331 -3.74 4.73 3.93
C GLY A 331 -3.40 3.36 3.36
N LYS A 332 -4.41 2.70 2.74
CA LYS A 332 -4.25 1.42 2.04
C LYS A 332 -3.11 1.43 0.98
N SER A 333 -2.84 2.56 0.36
CA SER A 333 -1.75 2.64 -0.62
C SER A 333 -0.37 2.48 0.03
N LEU A 334 -0.19 3.03 1.22
CA LEU A 334 1.10 2.98 1.91
C LEU A 334 1.41 1.59 2.46
N TRP A 335 0.44 0.96 3.12
CA TRP A 335 0.65 -0.38 3.63
C TRP A 335 0.41 -1.49 2.58
N GLY A 336 -0.25 -1.17 1.46
CA GLY A 336 -0.56 -2.12 0.39
C GLY A 336 0.38 -2.07 -0.80
N LYS A 337 1.17 -1.00 -1.01
CA LYS A 337 2.08 -0.90 -2.16
C LYS A 337 3.27 0.04 -1.94
N LEU A 338 3.78 0.08 -0.72
CA LEU A 338 4.99 0.80 -0.39
C LEU A 338 5.77 0.09 0.74
N TYR A 339 5.39 0.31 2.01
CA TYR A 339 6.24 -0.02 3.14
C TYR A 339 6.54 -1.51 3.28
N GLY A 340 5.54 -2.31 3.56
CA GLY A 340 5.75 -3.72 3.83
C GLY A 340 6.26 -4.49 2.62
N GLN A 341 5.78 -4.16 1.42
CA GLN A 341 6.18 -4.81 0.17
C GLN A 341 7.68 -4.63 -0.08
N TRP A 342 8.19 -3.41 0.07
CA TRP A 342 9.62 -3.14 -0.09
C TRP A 342 10.45 -3.68 1.07
N MET A 343 9.93 -3.74 2.29
CA MET A 343 10.61 -4.44 3.39
C MET A 343 10.72 -5.95 3.15
N CYS A 344 9.73 -6.55 2.48
CA CYS A 344 9.81 -7.92 2.00
C CYS A 344 10.67 -8.08 0.73
N GLU A 345 11.28 -6.99 0.25
CA GLU A 345 12.08 -6.94 -0.98
C GLU A 345 11.32 -7.37 -2.25
N GLY A 346 9.99 -7.28 -2.21
CA GLY A 346 9.10 -7.48 -3.35
C GLY A 346 8.89 -6.19 -4.13
N ALA A 347 8.57 -6.31 -5.42
CA ALA A 347 8.19 -5.20 -6.27
C ALA A 347 6.70 -4.87 -6.14
N VAL A 348 6.31 -3.63 -6.45
CA VAL A 348 4.91 -3.21 -6.51
C VAL A 348 4.48 -2.97 -7.96
N PHE A 349 3.27 -3.42 -8.30
CA PHE A 349 2.63 -3.11 -9.56
C PHE A 349 1.68 -1.94 -9.36
N VAL A 350 1.81 -0.92 -10.20
CA VAL A 350 1.01 0.30 -10.17
C VAL A 350 0.39 0.53 -11.54
N TYR A 351 -0.93 0.60 -11.59
CA TYR A 351 -1.65 0.99 -12.80
C TYR A 351 -2.43 2.27 -12.53
N ASP A 352 -2.09 3.34 -13.25
CA ASP A 352 -2.70 4.67 -13.12
C ASP A 352 -3.95 4.78 -14.02
N PHE A 353 -4.93 3.94 -13.77
CA PHE A 353 -6.22 3.98 -14.46
C PHE A 353 -7.10 5.14 -13.98
N ASP A 354 -7.95 5.65 -14.84
CA ASP A 354 -8.91 6.69 -14.48
C ASP A 354 -10.10 6.11 -13.69
N ARG A 355 -10.75 5.09 -14.25
CA ARG A 355 -11.85 4.37 -13.60
C ARG A 355 -11.56 2.88 -13.56
N PHE A 356 -12.00 2.23 -12.47
CA PHE A 356 -11.88 0.79 -12.36
C PHE A 356 -12.67 0.09 -13.46
N ASN A 357 -12.00 -0.77 -14.22
CA ASN A 357 -12.59 -1.66 -15.20
C ASN A 357 -11.98 -3.05 -15.04
N ALA A 358 -12.80 -4.02 -14.67
CA ALA A 358 -12.36 -5.39 -14.41
C ALA A 358 -11.72 -6.02 -15.65
N ARG A 359 -12.32 -5.82 -16.86
CA ARG A 359 -11.79 -6.35 -18.14
C ARG A 359 -10.41 -5.80 -18.49
N ASP A 360 -10.09 -4.60 -18.02
CA ASP A 360 -8.76 -4.02 -18.23
C ASP A 360 -7.72 -4.55 -17.27
N ILE A 361 -8.13 -4.85 -16.04
CA ILE A 361 -7.21 -5.21 -14.94
C ILE A 361 -6.93 -6.70 -14.92
N MET A 362 -7.94 -7.56 -15.09
CA MET A 362 -7.76 -9.01 -15.00
C MET A 362 -6.66 -9.56 -15.94
N PRO A 363 -6.59 -9.17 -17.23
CA PRO A 363 -5.52 -9.64 -18.09
C PRO A 363 -4.11 -9.19 -17.65
N LEU A 364 -4.01 -8.07 -16.94
CA LEU A 364 -2.72 -7.57 -16.46
C LEU A 364 -2.14 -8.47 -15.36
N LEU A 365 -2.97 -9.11 -14.54
CA LEU A 365 -2.51 -10.04 -13.51
C LEU A 365 -1.69 -11.17 -14.11
N GLY A 366 -2.19 -11.81 -15.17
CA GLY A 366 -1.49 -12.86 -15.90
C GLY A 366 -0.31 -12.33 -16.72
N LYS A 367 -0.51 -11.22 -17.46
CA LYS A 367 0.55 -10.62 -18.31
C LYS A 367 1.80 -10.27 -17.52
N TYR A 368 1.63 -9.69 -16.35
CA TYR A 368 2.76 -9.24 -15.49
C TYR A 368 3.16 -10.28 -14.45
N LYS A 369 2.51 -11.43 -14.43
CA LYS A 369 2.76 -12.49 -13.42
C LYS A 369 2.68 -11.93 -12.00
N VAL A 370 1.61 -11.17 -11.72
CA VAL A 370 1.36 -10.65 -10.38
C VAL A 370 1.28 -11.83 -9.41
N THR A 371 2.14 -11.85 -8.40
CA THR A 371 2.22 -12.96 -7.44
C THR A 371 1.18 -12.85 -6.34
N THR A 372 0.86 -11.63 -5.93
CA THR A 372 -0.14 -11.38 -4.87
C THR A 372 -0.97 -10.15 -5.20
N PHE A 373 -2.27 -10.20 -4.85
CA PHE A 373 -3.24 -9.19 -5.25
C PHE A 373 -4.12 -8.78 -4.08
N CYS A 374 -4.32 -7.48 -3.90
CA CYS A 374 -5.20 -6.92 -2.87
C CYS A 374 -6.17 -5.91 -3.48
N ALA A 375 -7.46 -6.15 -3.33
CA ALA A 375 -8.51 -5.26 -3.81
C ALA A 375 -9.65 -5.16 -2.80
N PRO A 376 -10.44 -4.06 -2.80
CA PRO A 376 -11.68 -3.98 -2.05
C PRO A 376 -12.68 -5.05 -2.51
N PRO A 377 -13.52 -5.59 -1.61
CA PRO A 377 -14.54 -6.60 -1.97
C PRO A 377 -15.47 -6.17 -3.11
N THR A 378 -15.77 -4.88 -3.21
CA THR A 378 -16.59 -4.32 -4.31
C THR A 378 -15.94 -4.51 -5.67
N MET A 379 -14.63 -4.35 -5.76
CA MET A 379 -13.88 -4.56 -7.01
C MET A 379 -13.78 -6.04 -7.37
N LEU A 380 -13.56 -6.92 -6.36
CA LEU A 380 -13.59 -8.37 -6.57
C LEU A 380 -14.95 -8.82 -7.11
N ARG A 381 -16.07 -8.31 -6.53
CA ARG A 381 -17.41 -8.59 -7.06
C ARG A 381 -17.64 -8.09 -8.49
N MET A 382 -17.00 -6.99 -8.87
CA MET A 382 -17.06 -6.50 -10.27
C MET A 382 -16.28 -7.43 -11.19
N MET A 383 -15.11 -7.91 -10.75
CA MET A 383 -14.31 -8.88 -11.53
C MET A 383 -15.04 -10.21 -11.72
N MET A 384 -15.76 -10.67 -10.71
CA MET A 384 -16.55 -11.92 -10.77
C MET A 384 -17.76 -11.85 -11.73
N LYS A 385 -18.16 -10.66 -12.17
CA LYS A 385 -19.26 -10.47 -13.14
C LYS A 385 -18.79 -10.47 -14.60
N GLU A 386 -17.49 -10.52 -14.80
CA GLU A 386 -16.91 -10.57 -16.13
C GLU A 386 -16.69 -12.02 -16.56
N ASP A 387 -17.07 -12.35 -17.81
CA ASP A 387 -16.88 -13.66 -18.43
C ASP A 387 -15.43 -13.85 -18.89
#